data_3a97325e7f103dae359682f06441d660
#
_entry.id   3a97325e7f103dae359682f06441d660
#
_cell.length_a   1.000
_cell.length_b   1.000
_cell.length_c   1.000
_cell.angle_alpha   90.00
_cell.angle_beta   90.00
_cell.angle_gamma   90.00
#
_symmetry.space_group_name_H-M   'P 1'
#
loop_
_entity.id
_entity.type
_entity.pdbx_description
1 polymer ?
#
loop_
_entity_poly.entity_id
_entity_poly.type
_entity_poly.pdbx_seq_one_letter_code
_entity_poly.pdbx_strand_id
1 'polypeptide(L)'
;MATFENIIFSAQQVIASRDVLNKKLDRVTQDVAQAKLRAELKPQVDEFLSELEYEAQKRSIDSFELMLTSMVNDVLPRDNQKVSIKLTTQRNAPALYVYLNQNGFDEDVLTGQGGAVANVLSTALRFIALARTTANRKFIILDEPDCWISPDRVSNFSYVIHKIAEELNIQVVYISHHNPEYLTGTPIKLSLVDNAVAVKLPQQITYGDIKQIRLINFMSHKDTIIP
;
A
#
# COMPACT_ATOMS: atom_id res chain seq x y z
N MET A 1 11.64 68.24 -49.72
CA MET A 1 12.41 67.25 -50.50
C MET A 1 13.03 66.29 -49.53
N ALA A 2 12.73 65.02 -49.57
CA ALA A 2 13.49 64.01 -48.82
C ALA A 2 14.89 63.95 -49.42
N THR A 3 15.93 64.15 -48.62
CA THR A 3 17.31 64.06 -49.07
C THR A 3 17.62 62.61 -49.41
N PHE A 4 18.48 62.37 -50.40
CA PHE A 4 18.89 61.05 -50.86
C PHE A 4 19.38 60.14 -49.67
N GLU A 5 20.00 60.74 -48.67
CA GLU A 5 20.43 60.08 -47.42
C GLU A 5 19.27 59.53 -46.61
N ASN A 6 18.14 60.24 -46.52
CA ASN A 6 16.95 59.74 -45.80
C ASN A 6 16.30 58.54 -46.51
N ILE A 7 16.40 58.46 -47.83
CA ILE A 7 15.89 57.29 -48.58
C ILE A 7 16.77 56.06 -48.34
N ILE A 8 18.11 56.24 -48.35
CA ILE A 8 19.08 55.17 -48.04
C ILE A 8 18.85 54.65 -46.62
N PHE A 9 18.72 55.54 -45.63
CA PHE A 9 18.49 55.18 -44.26
C PHE A 9 17.18 54.40 -44.07
N SER A 10 16.11 54.84 -44.69
CA SER A 10 14.82 54.12 -44.65
C SER A 10 14.92 52.75 -45.31
N ALA A 11 15.62 52.65 -46.45
CA ALA A 11 15.85 51.34 -47.10
C ALA A 11 16.66 50.39 -46.23
N GLN A 12 17.70 50.86 -45.54
CA GLN A 12 18.49 50.05 -44.60
C GLN A 12 17.65 49.57 -43.40
N GLN A 13 16.76 50.40 -42.85
CA GLN A 13 15.86 50.00 -41.77
C GLN A 13 14.86 48.91 -42.26
N VAL A 14 14.33 49.01 -43.46
CA VAL A 14 13.46 47.99 -44.02
C VAL A 14 14.20 46.67 -44.23
N ILE A 15 15.43 46.71 -44.74
CA ILE A 15 16.25 45.52 -44.91
C ILE A 15 16.54 44.85 -43.55
N ALA A 16 16.97 45.65 -42.57
CA ALA A 16 17.24 45.14 -41.23
C ALA A 16 15.97 44.51 -40.58
N SER A 17 14.82 45.17 -40.72
CA SER A 17 13.54 44.63 -40.23
C SER A 17 13.15 43.32 -40.92
N ARG A 18 13.34 43.27 -42.28
CA ARG A 18 13.11 42.05 -43.05
C ARG A 18 13.98 40.89 -42.54
N ASP A 19 15.25 41.14 -42.30
CA ASP A 19 16.20 40.10 -41.87
C ASP A 19 15.87 39.58 -40.45
N VAL A 20 15.41 40.48 -39.54
CA VAL A 20 14.90 40.09 -38.25
C VAL A 20 13.64 39.24 -38.36
N LEU A 21 12.69 39.65 -39.24
CA LEU A 21 11.47 38.89 -39.46
C LEU A 21 11.72 37.52 -40.09
N ASN A 22 12.64 37.41 -41.06
CA ASN A 22 13.05 36.17 -41.67
C ASN A 22 13.64 35.19 -40.60
N LYS A 23 14.55 35.67 -39.77
CA LYS A 23 15.12 34.86 -38.67
C LYS A 23 14.02 34.38 -37.69
N LYS A 24 13.04 35.23 -37.40
CA LYS A 24 11.91 34.86 -36.56
C LYS A 24 11.01 33.83 -37.23
N LEU A 25 10.76 33.97 -38.52
CA LEU A 25 10.00 33.04 -39.32
C LEU A 25 10.65 31.65 -39.36
N ASP A 26 11.96 31.61 -39.62
CA ASP A 26 12.72 30.35 -39.64
C ASP A 26 12.65 29.64 -38.29
N ARG A 27 12.82 30.37 -37.18
CA ARG A 27 12.68 29.81 -35.82
C ARG A 27 11.28 29.26 -35.56
N VAL A 28 10.25 30.02 -35.84
CA VAL A 28 8.85 29.56 -35.65
C VAL A 28 8.56 28.36 -36.53
N THR A 29 9.07 28.32 -37.77
CA THR A 29 8.89 27.17 -38.67
C THR A 29 9.55 25.93 -38.09
N GLN A 30 10.75 26.03 -37.50
CA GLN A 30 11.41 24.92 -36.82
C GLN A 30 10.62 24.46 -35.58
N ASP A 31 10.15 25.43 -34.76
CA ASP A 31 9.36 25.12 -33.57
C ASP A 31 8.04 24.39 -33.92
N VAL A 32 7.37 24.82 -35.01
CA VAL A 32 6.16 24.16 -35.52
C VAL A 32 6.47 22.75 -36.03
N ALA A 33 7.56 22.54 -36.75
CA ALA A 33 7.96 21.23 -37.21
C ALA A 33 8.23 20.25 -36.04
N GLN A 34 8.94 20.73 -35.00
CA GLN A 34 9.16 19.93 -33.81
C GLN A 34 7.87 19.63 -33.02
N ALA A 35 6.97 20.61 -32.91
CA ALA A 35 5.68 20.44 -32.26
C ALA A 35 4.81 19.39 -32.97
N LYS A 36 4.78 19.42 -34.33
CA LYS A 36 4.10 18.42 -35.14
C LYS A 36 4.65 17.01 -34.91
N LEU A 37 5.96 16.86 -34.93
CA LEU A 37 6.62 15.57 -34.67
C LEU A 37 6.27 15.01 -33.28
N ARG A 38 6.27 15.87 -32.26
CA ARG A 38 5.86 15.47 -30.90
C ARG A 38 4.39 15.08 -30.85
N ALA A 39 3.52 15.79 -31.56
CA ALA A 39 2.10 15.48 -31.61
C ALA A 39 1.83 14.14 -32.32
N GLU A 40 2.59 13.82 -33.36
CA GLU A 40 2.51 12.53 -34.08
C GLU A 40 3.02 11.34 -33.25
N LEU A 41 4.06 11.58 -32.44
CA LEU A 41 4.62 10.55 -31.55
C LEU A 41 3.79 10.34 -30.27
N LYS A 42 3.00 11.33 -29.86
CA LYS A 42 2.24 11.28 -28.60
C LYS A 42 1.39 10.03 -28.43
N PRO A 43 0.57 9.59 -29.41
CA PRO A 43 -0.23 8.37 -29.27
C PRO A 43 0.61 7.13 -28.99
N GLN A 44 1.75 6.98 -29.65
CA GLN A 44 2.66 5.82 -29.48
C GLN A 44 3.30 5.84 -28.10
N VAL A 45 3.68 7.02 -27.60
CA VAL A 45 4.22 7.19 -26.24
C VAL A 45 3.16 6.90 -25.20
N ASP A 46 1.93 7.39 -25.38
CA ASP A 46 0.82 7.15 -24.46
C ASP A 46 0.47 5.65 -24.41
N GLU A 47 0.46 4.95 -25.54
CA GLU A 47 0.25 3.50 -25.63
C GLU A 47 1.35 2.74 -24.89
N PHE A 48 2.61 3.05 -25.16
CA PHE A 48 3.77 2.41 -24.51
C PHE A 48 3.78 2.63 -22.99
N LEU A 49 3.47 3.85 -22.53
CA LEU A 49 3.36 4.14 -21.09
C LEU A 49 2.22 3.36 -20.45
N SER A 50 1.08 3.22 -21.13
CA SER A 50 -0.06 2.45 -20.65
C SER A 50 0.27 0.95 -20.53
N GLU A 51 1.02 0.40 -21.48
CA GLU A 51 1.50 -0.98 -21.41
C GLU A 51 2.46 -1.19 -20.24
N LEU A 52 3.43 -0.29 -20.05
CA LEU A 52 4.37 -0.36 -18.93
C LEU A 52 3.64 -0.25 -17.58
N GLU A 53 2.68 0.64 -17.47
CA GLU A 53 1.87 0.80 -16.25
C GLU A 53 1.08 -0.49 -15.96
N TYR A 54 0.43 -1.05 -16.97
CA TYR A 54 -0.30 -2.30 -16.85
C TYR A 54 0.60 -3.47 -16.40
N GLU A 55 1.78 -3.64 -17.02
CA GLU A 55 2.72 -4.69 -16.62
C GLU A 55 3.25 -4.50 -15.19
N ALA A 56 3.57 -3.26 -14.79
CA ALA A 56 4.03 -2.96 -13.44
C ALA A 56 2.94 -3.25 -12.40
N GLN A 57 1.70 -2.88 -12.68
CA GLN A 57 0.55 -3.19 -11.83
C GLN A 57 0.33 -4.69 -11.74
N LYS A 58 0.35 -5.40 -12.86
CA LYS A 58 0.17 -6.86 -12.92
C LYS A 58 1.19 -7.60 -12.06
N ARG A 59 2.49 -7.29 -12.21
CA ARG A 59 3.54 -7.90 -11.38
C ARG A 59 3.31 -7.69 -9.89
N SER A 60 2.85 -6.50 -9.52
CA SER A 60 2.53 -6.20 -8.12
C SER A 60 1.34 -7.00 -7.61
N ILE A 61 0.28 -7.13 -8.41
CA ILE A 61 -0.90 -7.91 -8.09
C ILE A 61 -0.54 -9.39 -7.96
N ASP A 62 0.18 -9.96 -8.93
CA ASP A 62 0.62 -11.36 -8.90
C ASP A 62 1.41 -11.68 -7.62
N SER A 63 2.31 -10.76 -7.21
CA SER A 63 3.06 -10.91 -5.96
C SER A 63 2.16 -10.87 -4.72
N PHE A 64 1.15 -9.99 -4.69
CA PHE A 64 0.20 -9.93 -3.58
C PHE A 64 -0.69 -11.17 -3.52
N GLU A 65 -1.20 -11.63 -4.66
CA GLU A 65 -2.01 -12.84 -4.74
C GLU A 65 -1.25 -14.06 -4.19
N LEU A 66 0.04 -14.18 -4.51
CA LEU A 66 0.89 -15.24 -3.96
C LEU A 66 1.03 -15.14 -2.44
N MET A 67 1.34 -13.96 -1.90
CA MET A 67 1.50 -13.74 -0.47
C MET A 67 0.20 -13.99 0.29
N LEU A 68 -0.91 -13.47 -0.22
CA LEU A 68 -2.24 -13.64 0.39
C LEU A 68 -2.68 -15.10 0.34
N THR A 69 -2.44 -15.78 -0.78
CA THR A 69 -2.74 -17.22 -0.94
C THR A 69 -1.92 -18.05 0.05
N SER A 70 -0.61 -17.78 0.20
CA SER A 70 0.23 -18.48 1.16
C SER A 70 -0.30 -18.30 2.58
N MET A 71 -0.58 -17.07 3.01
CA MET A 71 -1.06 -16.78 4.35
C MET A 71 -2.41 -17.44 4.63
N VAL A 72 -3.34 -17.43 3.68
CA VAL A 72 -4.64 -18.10 3.83
C VAL A 72 -4.45 -19.62 3.94
N ASN A 73 -3.59 -20.23 3.13
CA ASN A 73 -3.32 -21.67 3.16
C ASN A 73 -2.63 -22.11 4.46
N ASP A 74 -1.72 -21.28 4.99
CA ASP A 74 -1.00 -21.60 6.23
C ASP A 74 -1.93 -21.54 7.46
N VAL A 75 -2.91 -20.64 7.45
CA VAL A 75 -3.84 -20.46 8.58
C VAL A 75 -5.10 -21.33 8.44
N LEU A 76 -5.65 -21.35 7.24
CA LEU A 76 -6.94 -21.99 6.92
C LEU A 76 -6.76 -23.00 5.76
N PRO A 77 -6.02 -24.09 5.97
CA PRO A 77 -5.73 -25.02 4.88
C PRO A 77 -7.01 -25.64 4.32
N ARG A 78 -7.20 -25.49 3.02
CA ARG A 78 -8.25 -26.12 2.21
C ARG A 78 -7.67 -26.50 0.85
N ASP A 79 -8.25 -27.52 0.23
CA ASP A 79 -7.77 -27.96 -1.08
C ASP A 79 -8.05 -26.90 -2.15
N ASN A 80 -7.04 -26.66 -2.99
CA ASN A 80 -7.13 -25.85 -4.21
C ASN A 80 -7.67 -24.41 -4.00
N GLN A 81 -7.34 -23.78 -2.87
CA GLN A 81 -7.71 -22.37 -2.67
C GLN A 81 -6.62 -21.41 -3.15
N LYS A 82 -7.03 -20.34 -3.81
CA LYS A 82 -6.17 -19.28 -4.32
C LYS A 82 -6.85 -17.93 -4.15
N VAL A 83 -6.11 -16.94 -3.67
CA VAL A 83 -6.60 -15.55 -3.63
C VAL A 83 -6.35 -14.88 -4.97
N SER A 84 -7.33 -14.16 -5.47
CA SER A 84 -7.19 -13.31 -6.66
C SER A 84 -7.66 -11.89 -6.39
N ILE A 85 -7.02 -10.93 -7.06
CA ILE A 85 -7.27 -9.49 -6.91
C ILE A 85 -7.73 -8.93 -8.26
N LYS A 86 -8.89 -8.28 -8.28
CA LYS A 86 -9.41 -7.59 -9.47
C LYS A 86 -9.44 -6.09 -9.23
N LEU A 87 -8.71 -5.34 -10.07
CA LEU A 87 -8.78 -3.89 -10.13
C LEU A 87 -9.86 -3.49 -11.12
N THR A 88 -10.72 -2.59 -10.69
CA THR A 88 -11.77 -2.01 -11.53
C THR A 88 -11.86 -0.51 -11.29
N THR A 89 -12.71 0.16 -12.06
CA THR A 89 -13.05 1.56 -11.81
C THR A 89 -14.53 1.65 -11.48
N GLN A 90 -14.85 2.13 -10.28
CA GLN A 90 -16.22 2.43 -9.89
C GLN A 90 -16.38 3.92 -9.64
N ARG A 91 -17.39 4.54 -10.26
CA ARG A 91 -17.70 5.97 -10.11
C ARG A 91 -16.47 6.88 -10.29
N ASN A 92 -15.65 6.59 -11.30
CA ASN A 92 -14.37 7.25 -11.59
C ASN A 92 -13.30 7.16 -10.49
N ALA A 93 -13.43 6.22 -9.56
CA ALA A 93 -12.41 5.91 -8.57
C ALA A 93 -11.90 4.46 -8.74
N PRO A 94 -10.61 4.20 -8.53
CA PRO A 94 -10.10 2.83 -8.54
C PRO A 94 -10.74 2.02 -7.41
N ALA A 95 -11.21 0.83 -7.72
CA ALA A 95 -11.77 -0.12 -6.78
C ALA A 95 -11.00 -1.45 -6.86
N LEU A 96 -10.76 -2.05 -5.70
CA LEU A 96 -10.06 -3.32 -5.56
C LEU A 96 -11.02 -4.33 -4.95
N TYR A 97 -11.15 -5.48 -5.61
CA TYR A 97 -11.91 -6.61 -5.13
C TYR A 97 -10.99 -7.78 -4.87
N VAL A 98 -11.22 -8.47 -3.77
CA VAL A 98 -10.47 -9.67 -3.37
C VAL A 98 -11.40 -10.86 -3.41
N TYR A 99 -11.04 -11.86 -4.19
CA TYR A 99 -11.78 -13.11 -4.35
C TYR A 99 -10.96 -14.27 -3.78
N LEU A 100 -11.63 -15.22 -3.22
CA LEU A 100 -11.07 -16.54 -2.93
C LEU A 100 -11.60 -17.52 -4.00
N ASN A 101 -10.71 -18.02 -4.83
CA ASN A 101 -11.03 -19.10 -5.74
C ASN A 101 -10.87 -20.42 -5.00
N GLN A 102 -11.92 -21.22 -4.99
CA GLN A 102 -11.89 -22.58 -4.47
C GLN A 102 -12.52 -23.51 -5.51
N ASN A 103 -11.78 -24.51 -5.98
CA ASN A 103 -12.24 -25.49 -6.98
C ASN A 103 -12.79 -24.84 -8.28
N GLY A 104 -12.23 -23.69 -8.69
CA GLY A 104 -12.62 -22.99 -9.92
C GLY A 104 -13.77 -21.99 -9.76
N PHE A 105 -14.31 -21.82 -8.56
CA PHE A 105 -15.33 -20.80 -8.24
C PHE A 105 -14.72 -19.62 -7.51
N ASP A 106 -14.92 -18.41 -8.04
CA ASP A 106 -14.52 -17.16 -7.41
C ASP A 106 -15.63 -16.70 -6.45
N GLU A 107 -15.33 -16.57 -5.17
CA GLU A 107 -16.22 -16.02 -4.16
C GLU A 107 -15.62 -14.72 -3.61
N ASP A 108 -16.43 -13.67 -3.56
CA ASP A 108 -16.03 -12.41 -2.94
C ASP A 108 -15.80 -12.61 -1.44
N VAL A 109 -14.63 -12.15 -0.96
CA VAL A 109 -14.20 -12.40 0.43
C VAL A 109 -15.11 -11.72 1.45
N LEU A 110 -15.68 -10.56 1.11
CA LEU A 110 -16.49 -9.79 2.05
C LEU A 110 -17.93 -10.31 2.15
N THR A 111 -18.45 -10.87 1.06
CA THR A 111 -19.87 -11.26 0.98
C THR A 111 -20.08 -12.77 0.90
N GLY A 112 -19.13 -13.51 0.38
CA GLY A 112 -19.26 -14.97 0.14
C GLY A 112 -18.49 -15.84 1.12
N GLN A 113 -17.45 -15.33 1.78
CA GLN A 113 -16.60 -16.10 2.69
C GLN A 113 -16.89 -15.79 4.17
N GLY A 114 -16.51 -16.71 5.04
CA GLY A 114 -16.64 -16.53 6.50
C GLY A 114 -15.64 -15.50 7.06
N GLY A 115 -15.96 -14.97 8.24
CA GLY A 115 -15.17 -13.95 8.93
C GLY A 115 -13.70 -14.31 9.13
N ALA A 116 -13.38 -15.60 9.29
CA ALA A 116 -11.99 -16.06 9.43
C ALA A 116 -11.13 -15.73 8.22
N VAL A 117 -11.62 -15.97 6.99
CA VAL A 117 -10.89 -15.65 5.75
C VAL A 117 -10.70 -14.14 5.62
N ALA A 118 -11.76 -13.37 5.89
CA ALA A 118 -11.71 -11.91 5.85
C ALA A 118 -10.68 -11.35 6.84
N ASN A 119 -10.60 -11.89 8.06
CA ASN A 119 -9.64 -11.48 9.08
C ASN A 119 -8.20 -11.81 8.69
N VAL A 120 -7.93 -13.02 8.18
CA VAL A 120 -6.62 -13.42 7.71
C VAL A 120 -6.16 -12.48 6.58
N LEU A 121 -7.00 -12.26 5.58
CA LEU A 121 -6.68 -11.41 4.44
C LEU A 121 -6.54 -9.93 4.85
N SER A 122 -7.40 -9.41 5.73
CA SER A 122 -7.29 -8.05 6.26
C SER A 122 -5.96 -7.84 6.98
N THR A 123 -5.55 -8.82 7.79
CA THR A 123 -4.27 -8.78 8.50
C THR A 123 -3.10 -8.82 7.52
N ALA A 124 -3.13 -9.72 6.53
CA ALA A 124 -2.10 -9.81 5.50
C ALA A 124 -1.96 -8.50 4.71
N LEU A 125 -3.07 -7.89 4.29
CA LEU A 125 -3.06 -6.61 3.58
C LEU A 125 -2.45 -5.48 4.41
N ARG A 126 -2.67 -5.45 5.74
CA ARG A 126 -2.05 -4.48 6.64
C ARG A 126 -0.53 -4.66 6.69
N PHE A 127 -0.02 -5.90 6.75
CA PHE A 127 1.41 -6.17 6.69
C PHE A 127 2.01 -5.76 5.35
N ILE A 128 1.35 -6.07 4.23
CA ILE A 128 1.78 -5.66 2.90
C ILE A 128 1.85 -4.14 2.78
N ALA A 129 0.83 -3.42 3.25
CA ALA A 129 0.79 -1.97 3.24
C ALA A 129 1.94 -1.37 4.06
N LEU A 130 2.17 -1.91 5.29
CA LEU A 130 3.24 -1.45 6.15
C LEU A 130 4.64 -1.78 5.59
N ALA A 131 4.81 -2.95 4.97
CA ALA A 131 6.07 -3.33 4.34
C ALA A 131 6.50 -2.37 3.23
N ARG A 132 5.52 -1.78 2.51
CA ARG A 132 5.74 -0.81 1.44
C ARG A 132 5.93 0.63 1.90
N THR A 133 5.67 0.94 3.16
CA THR A 133 5.92 2.28 3.67
C THR A 133 7.42 2.52 3.84
N THR A 134 7.84 3.75 3.57
CA THR A 134 9.22 4.23 3.79
C THR A 134 9.45 4.70 5.24
N ALA A 135 8.49 4.44 6.13
CA ALA A 135 8.59 4.85 7.53
C ALA A 135 9.81 4.19 8.22
N ASN A 136 10.54 4.97 9.00
CA ASN A 136 11.74 4.51 9.73
C ASN A 136 11.40 3.45 10.79
N ARG A 137 10.17 3.40 11.30
CA ARG A 137 9.69 2.41 12.25
C ARG A 137 8.47 1.71 11.71
N LYS A 138 8.59 0.40 11.57
CA LYS A 138 7.50 -0.45 11.15
C LYS A 138 6.84 -1.04 12.40
N PHE A 139 5.65 -0.56 12.71
CA PHE A 139 4.90 -0.95 13.90
C PHE A 139 3.42 -1.13 13.55
N ILE A 140 2.78 -2.17 14.09
CA ILE A 140 1.36 -2.45 13.91
C ILE A 140 0.71 -2.90 15.22
N ILE A 141 -0.50 -2.44 15.47
CA ILE A 141 -1.36 -2.93 16.54
C ILE A 141 -2.51 -3.70 15.88
N LEU A 142 -2.69 -4.94 16.29
CA LEU A 142 -3.76 -5.81 15.85
C LEU A 142 -4.70 -6.05 17.05
N ASP A 143 -5.91 -5.54 16.95
CA ASP A 143 -6.94 -5.69 17.97
C ASP A 143 -7.89 -6.82 17.54
N GLU A 144 -7.87 -7.92 18.27
CA GLU A 144 -8.65 -9.13 18.04
C GLU A 144 -8.66 -9.62 16.58
N PRO A 145 -7.51 -9.73 15.91
CA PRO A 145 -7.47 -10.16 14.52
C PRO A 145 -7.89 -11.62 14.33
N ASP A 146 -8.03 -12.36 15.43
CA ASP A 146 -8.39 -13.77 15.52
C ASP A 146 -9.86 -14.02 15.94
N CYS A 147 -10.68 -12.97 16.08
CA CYS A 147 -12.03 -13.08 16.64
C CYS A 147 -12.96 -14.07 15.90
N TRP A 148 -12.72 -14.36 14.63
CA TRP A 148 -13.49 -15.32 13.82
C TRP A 148 -12.71 -16.60 13.50
N ILE A 149 -11.53 -16.76 14.06
CA ILE A 149 -10.69 -17.93 13.84
C ILE A 149 -11.01 -18.97 14.91
N SER A 150 -11.20 -20.21 14.50
CA SER A 150 -11.46 -21.29 15.46
C SER A 150 -10.24 -21.52 16.37
N PRO A 151 -10.44 -21.86 17.66
CA PRO A 151 -9.36 -21.99 18.65
C PRO A 151 -8.22 -22.92 18.21
N ASP A 152 -8.53 -23.99 17.47
CA ASP A 152 -7.55 -24.94 16.94
C ASP A 152 -6.61 -24.34 15.88
N ARG A 153 -6.97 -23.19 15.30
CA ARG A 153 -6.22 -22.49 14.24
C ARG A 153 -5.56 -21.20 14.71
N VAL A 154 -5.91 -20.71 15.90
CA VAL A 154 -5.32 -19.49 16.47
C VAL A 154 -3.79 -19.60 16.60
N SER A 155 -3.29 -20.77 16.99
CA SER A 155 -1.85 -21.00 17.09
C SER A 155 -1.13 -20.84 15.75
N ASN A 156 -1.70 -21.39 14.68
CA ASN A 156 -1.17 -21.25 13.33
C ASN A 156 -1.20 -19.79 12.88
N PHE A 157 -2.31 -19.09 13.11
CA PHE A 157 -2.45 -17.70 12.76
C PHE A 157 -1.43 -16.81 13.48
N SER A 158 -1.29 -16.99 14.79
CA SER A 158 -0.31 -16.28 15.61
C SER A 158 1.12 -16.56 15.15
N TYR A 159 1.45 -17.81 14.85
CA TYR A 159 2.76 -18.20 14.34
C TYR A 159 3.07 -17.55 12.98
N VAL A 160 2.10 -17.54 12.05
CA VAL A 160 2.28 -16.89 10.74
C VAL A 160 2.52 -15.39 10.90
N ILE A 161 1.75 -14.71 11.77
CA ILE A 161 1.96 -13.29 12.09
C ILE A 161 3.37 -13.07 12.64
N HIS A 162 3.81 -13.89 13.58
CA HIS A 162 5.15 -13.80 14.16
C HIS A 162 6.24 -13.94 13.10
N LYS A 163 6.14 -14.96 12.25
CA LYS A 163 7.08 -15.20 11.15
C LYS A 163 7.17 -14.02 10.18
N ILE A 164 6.02 -13.48 9.75
CA ILE A 164 5.98 -12.31 8.87
C ILE A 164 6.59 -11.08 9.55
N ALA A 165 6.31 -10.89 10.84
CA ALA A 165 6.84 -9.78 11.61
C ALA A 165 8.38 -9.83 11.70
N GLU A 166 8.96 -11.02 11.92
CA GLU A 166 10.40 -11.22 11.91
C GLU A 166 11.02 -10.98 10.53
N GLU A 167 10.46 -11.59 9.47
CA GLU A 167 10.97 -11.46 8.10
C GLU A 167 10.95 -10.01 7.58
N LEU A 168 9.92 -9.25 7.95
CA LEU A 168 9.75 -7.86 7.52
C LEU A 168 10.32 -6.84 8.51
N ASN A 169 10.86 -7.30 9.64
CA ASN A 169 11.33 -6.47 10.75
C ASN A 169 10.24 -5.47 11.22
N ILE A 170 9.05 -6.00 11.48
CA ILE A 170 7.88 -5.24 11.94
C ILE A 170 7.64 -5.57 13.41
N GLN A 171 7.50 -4.55 14.25
CA GLN A 171 7.05 -4.73 15.63
C GLN A 171 5.52 -4.85 15.66
N VAL A 172 5.02 -5.91 16.32
CA VAL A 172 3.60 -6.21 16.41
C VAL A 172 3.15 -6.20 17.87
N VAL A 173 2.08 -5.48 18.16
CA VAL A 173 1.28 -5.63 19.37
C VAL A 173 0.00 -6.35 18.98
N TYR A 174 -0.21 -7.53 19.53
CA TYR A 174 -1.32 -8.42 19.22
C TYR A 174 -2.21 -8.53 20.47
N ILE A 175 -3.45 -8.10 20.37
CA ILE A 175 -4.45 -8.16 21.44
C ILE A 175 -5.41 -9.29 21.11
N SER A 176 -5.63 -10.20 22.04
CA SER A 176 -6.52 -11.37 21.87
C SER A 176 -7.18 -11.76 23.19
N HIS A 177 -8.37 -12.34 23.09
CA HIS A 177 -9.07 -12.98 24.21
C HIS A 177 -8.75 -14.47 24.35
N HIS A 178 -8.01 -15.04 23.40
CA HIS A 178 -7.63 -16.44 23.45
C HIS A 178 -6.57 -16.72 24.53
N ASN A 179 -6.47 -17.99 24.93
CA ASN A 179 -5.45 -18.38 25.90
C ASN A 179 -4.04 -18.03 25.37
N PRO A 180 -3.20 -17.32 26.17
CA PRO A 180 -1.82 -16.98 25.80
C PRO A 180 -0.97 -18.16 25.33
N GLU A 181 -1.30 -19.39 25.72
CA GLU A 181 -0.60 -20.60 25.27
C GLU A 181 -0.74 -20.86 23.76
N TYR A 182 -1.79 -20.32 23.13
CA TYR A 182 -1.99 -20.42 21.67
C TYR A 182 -1.28 -19.32 20.89
N LEU A 183 -0.70 -18.33 21.61
CA LEU A 183 -0.10 -17.16 20.98
C LEU A 183 1.40 -17.26 20.97
N THR A 184 2.01 -16.95 19.81
CA THR A 184 3.45 -16.87 19.65
C THR A 184 3.92 -15.45 19.99
N GLY A 185 4.97 -15.33 20.83
CA GLY A 185 5.52 -14.06 21.23
C GLY A 185 5.63 -13.92 22.76
N THR A 186 5.85 -12.69 23.22
CA THR A 186 5.99 -12.36 24.64
C THR A 186 4.62 -11.97 25.22
N PRO A 187 3.97 -12.81 26.05
CA PRO A 187 2.64 -12.53 26.54
C PRO A 187 2.67 -11.48 27.65
N ILE A 188 1.81 -10.46 27.55
CA ILE A 188 1.51 -9.49 28.60
C ILE A 188 0.09 -9.76 29.06
N LYS A 189 -0.07 -10.29 30.29
CA LYS A 189 -1.38 -10.60 30.83
C LYS A 189 -1.95 -9.41 31.60
N LEU A 190 -3.13 -8.96 31.21
CA LEU A 190 -3.93 -7.96 31.92
C LEU A 190 -4.96 -8.68 32.76
N SER A 191 -5.13 -8.28 34.04
CA SER A 191 -6.16 -8.80 34.92
C SER A 191 -6.75 -7.66 35.75
N LEU A 192 -8.03 -7.79 36.12
CA LEU A 192 -8.68 -6.88 37.07
C LEU A 192 -8.42 -7.38 38.48
N VAL A 193 -7.84 -6.52 39.32
CA VAL A 193 -7.65 -6.75 40.76
C VAL A 193 -8.17 -5.51 41.47
N ASP A 194 -9.17 -5.67 42.34
CA ASP A 194 -9.80 -4.58 43.10
C ASP A 194 -10.26 -3.38 42.23
N ASN A 195 -10.90 -3.64 41.09
CA ASN A 195 -11.29 -2.65 40.09
C ASN A 195 -10.13 -1.85 39.46
N ALA A 196 -8.90 -2.27 39.64
CA ALA A 196 -7.73 -1.74 38.96
C ALA A 196 -7.16 -2.77 38.00
N VAL A 197 -6.57 -2.32 36.89
CA VAL A 197 -5.90 -3.21 35.97
C VAL A 197 -4.52 -3.54 36.48
N ALA A 198 -4.29 -4.81 36.78
CA ALA A 198 -2.97 -5.34 37.08
C ALA A 198 -2.30 -5.86 35.80
N VAL A 199 -1.06 -5.46 35.55
CA VAL A 199 -0.26 -5.90 34.43
C VAL A 199 0.75 -6.93 34.92
N LYS A 200 0.67 -8.15 34.42
CA LYS A 200 1.66 -9.18 34.71
C LYS A 200 2.60 -9.34 33.51
N LEU A 201 3.83 -8.89 33.69
CA LEU A 201 4.89 -9.02 32.69
C LEU A 201 5.61 -10.37 32.85
N PRO A 202 6.10 -10.97 31.76
CA PRO A 202 7.00 -12.12 31.84
C PRO A 202 8.32 -11.72 32.49
N GLN A 203 9.05 -12.72 33.07
CA GLN A 203 10.30 -12.49 33.78
C GLN A 203 11.44 -11.93 32.92
N GLN A 204 11.39 -12.15 31.61
CA GLN A 204 12.31 -11.56 30.64
C GLN A 204 11.50 -10.95 29.50
N ILE A 205 11.59 -9.64 29.33
CA ILE A 205 11.03 -8.91 28.19
C ILE A 205 12.19 -8.43 27.34
N THR A 206 12.25 -8.89 26.10
CA THR A 206 13.12 -8.28 25.11
C THR A 206 12.37 -7.07 24.55
N TYR A 207 12.78 -5.88 24.96
CA TYR A 207 12.19 -4.65 24.46
C TYR A 207 12.62 -4.43 23.01
N GLY A 208 11.64 -4.28 22.13
CA GLY A 208 11.84 -3.70 20.81
C GLY A 208 11.96 -2.16 20.89
N ASP A 209 11.67 -1.49 19.80
CA ASP A 209 11.71 -0.01 19.71
C ASP A 209 10.68 0.71 20.61
N ILE A 210 9.62 0.01 21.03
CA ILE A 210 8.60 0.54 21.96
C ILE A 210 9.01 0.15 23.36
N LYS A 211 9.39 1.15 24.15
CA LYS A 211 9.79 0.99 25.54
C LYS A 211 8.64 1.09 26.51
N GLN A 212 7.53 1.72 26.12
CA GLN A 212 6.41 2.00 27.01
C GLN A 212 5.14 2.29 26.20
N ILE A 213 4.00 1.78 26.66
CA ILE A 213 2.67 2.13 26.18
C ILE A 213 1.88 2.75 27.33
N ARG A 214 1.35 3.95 27.15
CA ARG A 214 0.50 4.62 28.13
C ARG A 214 -0.94 4.65 27.63
N LEU A 215 -1.86 4.08 28.41
CA LEU A 215 -3.30 4.11 28.17
C LEU A 215 -3.92 5.22 29.00
N ILE A 216 -4.50 6.24 28.35
CA ILE A 216 -5.16 7.37 29.02
C ILE A 216 -6.64 7.35 28.61
N ASN A 217 -7.53 7.29 29.61
CA ASN A 217 -8.99 7.29 29.40
C ASN A 217 -9.48 6.24 28.37
N PHE A 218 -8.80 5.09 28.32
CA PHE A 218 -9.18 4.00 27.45
C PHE A 218 -9.98 2.96 28.23
N MET A 219 -11.26 2.79 27.90
CA MET A 219 -12.20 1.90 28.59
C MET A 219 -12.20 2.14 30.13
N SER A 220 -11.83 1.13 30.92
CA SER A 220 -11.72 1.20 32.38
C SER A 220 -10.41 1.85 32.88
N HIS A 221 -9.52 2.22 31.97
CA HIS A 221 -8.21 2.79 32.31
C HIS A 221 -8.29 4.30 32.38
N LYS A 222 -8.01 4.88 33.56
CA LYS A 222 -7.83 6.33 33.68
C LYS A 222 -6.46 6.77 33.20
N ASP A 223 -5.42 6.10 33.67
CA ASP A 223 -4.02 6.29 33.30
C ASP A 223 -3.24 5.03 33.67
N THR A 224 -2.77 4.29 32.68
CA THR A 224 -2.03 3.05 32.90
C THR A 224 -0.79 3.04 32.02
N ILE A 225 0.34 2.77 32.61
CA ILE A 225 1.61 2.64 31.92
C ILE A 225 1.94 1.15 31.82
N ILE A 226 2.13 0.68 30.60
CA ILE A 226 2.66 -0.64 30.31
C ILE A 226 4.14 -0.44 29.97
N PRO A 227 5.06 -0.89 30.84
CA PRO A 227 6.49 -0.71 30.65
C PRO A 227 7.02 -1.46 29.45
#